data_4a73c10a036520f68360af00c9974567
#
_entry.id   4a73c10a036520f68360af00c9974567
#
_cell.length_a   1.000
_cell.length_b   1.000
_cell.length_c   1.000
_cell.angle_alpha   90.00
_cell.angle_beta   90.00
_cell.angle_gamma   90.00
#
_symmetry.space_group_name_H-M   'P 1'
#
loop_
_entity.id
_entity.type
_entity.pdbx_description
1 polymer ?
#
loop_
_entity_poly.entity_id
_entity_poly.type
_entity_poly.pdbx_seq_one_letter_code
_entity_poly.pdbx_strand_id
1 'polypeptide(L)'
;CNNQPQSNQNDIETPVSVQELKKGSISKLINTTGTAQANYNVELNSEMSGMYKLQTNPRTGKPYKLGDAVKKGQLIIRLEDKEYENGIALDSKKLSLEIAEQEQSKQTALYEKGGVTLSEMRNTEVRVINARYDLENANLSLKKMNIIAPFDGVIVSLPHYTTDGRVEQGKPMVGIMDYARMYMDINLPESTIEYIKANQPV
;
A
#
# COMPACT_ATOMS: atom_id res chain seq x y z
N CYS A 1 -85.68 65.16 25.19
CA CYS A 1 -84.23 65.18 25.23
C CYS A 1 -83.78 63.76 25.47
N ASN A 2 -83.33 63.12 24.42
CA ASN A 2 -82.88 61.75 24.47
C ASN A 2 -81.38 61.75 24.02
N ASN A 3 -80.51 61.57 24.99
CA ASN A 3 -79.08 61.44 24.72
C ASN A 3 -78.74 59.97 24.86
N GLN A 4 -78.46 59.27 23.68
CA GLN A 4 -77.92 57.97 23.68
C GLN A 4 -76.35 58.07 23.66
N PRO A 5 -75.64 57.31 24.47
CA PRO A 5 -74.21 57.30 24.36
C PRO A 5 -73.76 56.38 23.16
N GLN A 6 -72.96 56.96 22.31
CA GLN A 6 -72.23 56.20 21.27
C GLN A 6 -71.28 55.19 21.91
N SER A 7 -71.46 53.95 21.59
CA SER A 7 -70.49 52.88 21.93
C SER A 7 -69.19 53.05 21.06
N ASN A 8 -68.15 53.43 21.70
CA ASN A 8 -66.83 53.30 21.10
C ASN A 8 -66.53 51.81 20.90
N GLN A 9 -66.62 51.35 19.69
CA GLN A 9 -65.95 50.07 19.30
C GLN A 9 -64.47 50.33 19.38
N ASN A 10 -63.83 49.79 20.40
CA ASN A 10 -62.38 49.66 20.43
C ASN A 10 -62.02 48.62 19.38
N ASP A 11 -61.55 49.07 18.25
CA ASP A 11 -60.85 48.23 17.25
C ASP A 11 -59.60 47.64 17.93
N ILE A 12 -59.69 46.39 18.35
CA ILE A 12 -58.53 45.66 18.87
C ILE A 12 -57.64 45.29 17.66
N GLU A 13 -56.70 46.15 17.44
CA GLU A 13 -55.65 45.84 16.45
C GLU A 13 -54.86 44.62 16.92
N THR A 14 -55.00 43.49 16.22
CA THR A 14 -54.18 42.27 16.47
C THR A 14 -52.83 42.47 15.84
N PRO A 15 -51.77 42.48 16.64
CA PRO A 15 -50.42 42.63 16.06
C PRO A 15 -50.09 41.40 15.16
N VAL A 16 -49.82 41.64 13.91
CA VAL A 16 -49.40 40.63 12.94
C VAL A 16 -47.95 40.85 12.58
N SER A 17 -47.18 39.76 12.57
CA SER A 17 -45.81 39.77 12.10
C SER A 17 -45.80 39.42 10.61
N VAL A 18 -45.24 40.28 9.80
CA VAL A 18 -45.08 40.08 8.36
C VAL A 18 -43.60 39.90 8.03
N GLN A 19 -43.29 38.89 7.20
CA GLN A 19 -41.95 38.64 6.71
C GLN A 19 -41.96 38.71 5.19
N GLU A 20 -41.00 39.43 4.62
CA GLU A 20 -40.80 39.49 3.18
C GLU A 20 -40.36 38.14 2.64
N LEU A 21 -41.09 37.58 1.67
CA LEU A 21 -40.75 36.36 1.00
C LEU A 21 -39.58 36.59 0.02
N LYS A 22 -38.41 36.09 0.37
CA LYS A 22 -37.24 36.07 -0.54
C LYS A 22 -37.12 34.72 -1.21
N LYS A 23 -36.88 34.73 -2.52
CA LYS A 23 -36.58 33.50 -3.25
C LYS A 23 -35.27 32.93 -2.72
N GLY A 24 -35.29 31.72 -2.21
CA GLY A 24 -34.11 30.96 -1.76
C GLY A 24 -34.07 29.57 -2.38
N SER A 25 -32.90 28.95 -2.40
CA SER A 25 -32.77 27.55 -2.77
C SER A 25 -33.02 26.66 -1.55
N ILE A 26 -33.80 25.61 -1.74
CA ILE A 26 -33.99 24.56 -0.72
C ILE A 26 -33.08 23.42 -1.07
N SER A 27 -32.17 23.06 -0.17
CA SER A 27 -31.33 21.88 -0.30
C SER A 27 -31.87 20.74 0.55
N LYS A 28 -32.06 19.57 -0.05
CA LYS A 28 -32.40 18.35 0.69
C LYS A 28 -31.11 17.67 1.11
N LEU A 29 -30.86 17.59 2.40
CA LEU A 29 -29.71 16.89 2.95
C LEU A 29 -30.09 15.44 3.25
N ILE A 30 -29.25 14.52 2.81
CA ILE A 30 -29.36 13.11 3.15
C ILE A 30 -28.24 12.80 4.15
N ASN A 31 -28.61 12.57 5.39
CA ASN A 31 -27.65 12.21 6.43
C ASN A 31 -27.43 10.71 6.42
N THR A 32 -26.18 10.29 6.32
CA THR A 32 -25.80 8.89 6.39
C THR A 32 -24.49 8.75 7.14
N THR A 33 -24.18 7.54 7.55
CA THR A 33 -22.92 7.18 8.21
C THR A 33 -22.21 6.12 7.39
N GLY A 34 -20.90 6.18 7.39
CA GLY A 34 -20.06 5.18 6.74
C GLY A 34 -18.71 5.08 7.44
N THR A 35 -17.95 4.04 7.12
CA THR A 35 -16.59 3.86 7.62
C THR A 35 -15.61 4.26 6.54
N ALA A 36 -14.75 5.24 6.85
CA ALA A 36 -13.66 5.63 5.97
C ALA A 36 -12.60 4.53 5.94
N GLN A 37 -12.21 4.12 4.74
CA GLN A 37 -11.20 3.08 4.49
C GLN A 37 -10.09 3.65 3.61
N ALA A 38 -8.85 3.20 3.86
CA ALA A 38 -7.73 3.55 3.01
C ALA A 38 -7.81 2.80 1.69
N ASN A 39 -7.41 3.46 0.60
CA ASN A 39 -7.38 2.86 -0.73
C ASN A 39 -6.38 1.69 -0.82
N TYR A 40 -5.25 1.81 -0.11
CA TYR A 40 -4.26 0.76 0.02
C TYR A 40 -4.01 0.47 1.50
N ASN A 41 -4.24 -0.77 1.88
CA ASN A 41 -3.90 -1.33 3.17
C ASN A 41 -3.34 -2.73 2.94
N VAL A 42 -2.13 -2.97 3.42
CA VAL A 42 -1.46 -4.26 3.28
C VAL A 42 -0.84 -4.68 4.60
N GLU A 43 -1.00 -5.94 4.93
CA GLU A 43 -0.28 -6.60 6.00
C GLU A 43 0.78 -7.51 5.38
N LEU A 44 2.05 -7.22 5.69
CA LEU A 44 3.19 -7.98 5.21
C LEU A 44 3.54 -9.05 6.23
N ASN A 45 3.62 -10.28 5.76
CA ASN A 45 4.00 -11.43 6.56
C ASN A 45 5.42 -11.86 6.22
N SER A 46 6.07 -12.54 7.16
CA SER A 46 7.39 -13.15 6.90
C SER A 46 7.28 -14.24 5.83
N GLU A 47 8.11 -14.16 4.80
CA GLU A 47 8.18 -15.20 3.77
C GLU A 47 9.15 -16.33 4.13
N MET A 48 9.96 -16.14 5.18
CA MET A 48 10.90 -17.13 5.70
C MET A 48 11.01 -17.02 7.23
N SER A 49 11.59 -18.04 7.86
CA SER A 49 11.97 -17.98 9.26
C SER A 49 13.33 -17.31 9.42
N GLY A 50 13.52 -16.54 10.49
CA GLY A 50 14.80 -15.90 10.77
C GLY A 50 14.80 -15.09 12.05
N MET A 51 15.96 -14.54 12.42
CA MET A 51 16.11 -13.64 13.55
C MET A 51 15.59 -12.25 13.19
N TYR A 52 14.69 -11.74 13.99
CA TYR A 52 14.02 -10.46 13.78
C TYR A 52 14.96 -9.28 14.08
N LYS A 53 15.12 -8.39 13.12
CA LYS A 53 15.82 -7.11 13.27
C LYS A 53 15.01 -5.96 12.72
N LEU A 54 14.48 -5.16 13.63
CA LEU A 54 13.80 -3.91 13.27
C LEU A 54 14.84 -2.88 12.82
N GLN A 55 14.60 -2.27 11.68
CA GLN A 55 15.50 -1.28 11.10
C GLN A 55 15.25 0.12 11.69
N THR A 56 16.21 0.98 11.48
CA THR A 56 16.15 2.39 11.93
C THR A 56 15.46 3.23 10.86
N ASN A 57 14.49 4.04 11.28
CA ASN A 57 13.85 5.01 10.41
C ASN A 57 14.87 6.14 10.05
N PRO A 58 15.23 6.32 8.78
CA PRO A 58 16.25 7.30 8.37
C PRO A 58 15.85 8.75 8.66
N ARG A 59 14.54 9.03 8.88
CA ARG A 59 14.06 10.37 9.21
C ARG A 59 14.23 10.72 10.67
N THR A 60 14.12 9.75 11.57
CA THR A 60 14.12 9.98 13.03
C THR A 60 15.39 9.49 13.71
N GLY A 61 16.19 8.64 13.03
CA GLY A 61 17.37 7.99 13.62
C GLY A 61 17.02 6.96 14.72
N LYS A 62 15.75 6.60 14.87
CA LYS A 62 15.25 5.64 15.87
C LYS A 62 14.61 4.44 15.20
N PRO A 63 14.49 3.29 15.88
CA PRO A 63 13.74 2.14 15.35
C PRO A 63 12.35 2.56 14.92
N TYR A 64 11.83 1.90 13.85
CA TYR A 64 10.47 2.15 13.40
C TYR A 64 9.45 1.91 14.48
N LYS A 65 8.37 2.69 14.46
CA LYS A 65 7.23 2.57 15.38
C LYS A 65 5.91 2.80 14.65
N LEU A 66 4.82 2.48 15.31
CA LEU A 66 3.47 2.80 14.85
C LEU A 66 3.35 4.30 14.57
N GLY A 67 2.72 4.65 13.45
CA GLY A 67 2.54 6.02 12.99
C GLY A 67 3.72 6.58 12.20
N ASP A 68 4.83 5.86 12.03
CA ASP A 68 5.94 6.30 11.21
C ASP A 68 5.59 6.23 9.72
N ALA A 69 5.91 7.31 9.00
CA ALA A 69 5.78 7.34 7.54
C ALA A 69 6.92 6.57 6.88
N VAL A 70 6.59 5.77 5.87
CA VAL A 70 7.52 4.99 5.07
C VAL A 70 7.34 5.29 3.58
N LYS A 71 8.42 5.16 2.82
CA LYS A 71 8.41 5.27 1.35
C LYS A 71 8.52 3.90 0.70
N LYS A 72 7.98 3.77 -0.49
CA LYS A 72 8.12 2.58 -1.33
C LYS A 72 9.59 2.16 -1.44
N GLY A 73 9.84 0.86 -1.23
CA GLY A 73 11.19 0.29 -1.26
C GLY A 73 11.99 0.44 0.03
N GLN A 74 11.46 1.10 1.05
CA GLN A 74 12.15 1.30 2.33
C GLN A 74 12.15 0.03 3.15
N LEU A 75 13.32 -0.39 3.61
CA LEU A 75 13.50 -1.57 4.46
C LEU A 75 13.02 -1.24 5.90
N ILE A 76 12.09 -2.04 6.39
CA ILE A 76 11.51 -1.86 7.73
C ILE A 76 12.03 -2.92 8.70
N ILE A 77 12.03 -4.19 8.26
CA ILE A 77 12.45 -5.33 9.07
C ILE A 77 13.37 -6.18 8.21
N ARG A 78 14.45 -6.68 8.80
CA ARG A 78 15.31 -7.70 8.22
C ARG A 78 15.20 -8.97 9.05
N LEU A 79 15.04 -10.09 8.40
CA LEU A 79 15.15 -11.41 9.01
C LEU A 79 16.56 -11.93 8.69
N GLU A 80 17.35 -12.23 9.72
CA GLU A 80 18.70 -12.75 9.56
C GLU A 80 18.73 -14.25 9.80
N ASP A 81 19.28 -14.98 8.85
CA ASP A 81 19.59 -16.40 8.99
C ASP A 81 20.85 -16.70 8.15
N LYS A 82 21.99 -16.81 8.82
CA LYS A 82 23.29 -17.04 8.16
C LYS A 82 23.38 -18.37 7.43
N GLU A 83 22.69 -19.39 7.93
CA GLU A 83 22.67 -20.70 7.30
C GLU A 83 21.89 -20.61 5.98
N TYR A 84 20.76 -19.93 5.99
CA TYR A 84 19.97 -19.65 4.78
C TYR A 84 20.74 -18.79 3.78
N GLU A 85 21.39 -17.70 4.21
CA GLU A 85 22.24 -16.85 3.36
C GLU A 85 23.36 -17.65 2.68
N ASN A 86 24.06 -18.49 3.45
CA ASN A 86 25.11 -19.36 2.93
C ASN A 86 24.57 -20.41 1.95
N GLY A 87 23.37 -20.95 2.22
CA GLY A 87 22.71 -21.92 1.33
C GLY A 87 22.32 -21.33 -0.02
N ILE A 88 22.04 -20.02 -0.10
CA ILE A 88 21.76 -19.32 -1.36
C ILE A 88 23.00 -19.24 -2.24
N ALA A 89 24.22 -19.17 -1.66
CA ALA A 89 25.50 -19.14 -2.36
C ALA A 89 25.56 -18.08 -3.49
N LEU A 90 25.11 -16.84 -3.21
CA LEU A 90 24.97 -15.78 -4.21
C LEU A 90 26.24 -15.52 -5.02
N ASP A 91 27.39 -15.45 -4.35
CA ASP A 91 28.68 -15.15 -5.01
C ASP A 91 29.09 -16.29 -5.95
N SER A 92 28.83 -17.55 -5.58
CA SER A 92 29.05 -18.71 -6.46
C SER A 92 28.15 -18.65 -7.70
N LYS A 93 26.89 -18.24 -7.56
CA LYS A 93 25.95 -18.08 -8.69
C LYS A 93 26.37 -16.95 -9.63
N LYS A 94 26.85 -15.82 -9.09
CA LYS A 94 27.42 -14.72 -9.89
C LYS A 94 28.61 -15.18 -10.69
N LEU A 95 29.57 -15.86 -10.05
CA LEU A 95 30.76 -16.38 -10.73
C LEU A 95 30.40 -17.41 -11.80
N SER A 96 29.43 -18.29 -11.51
CA SER A 96 28.97 -19.28 -12.51
C SER A 96 28.37 -18.62 -13.75
N LEU A 97 27.61 -17.52 -13.59
CA LEU A 97 27.09 -16.75 -14.72
C LEU A 97 28.23 -16.10 -15.51
N GLU A 98 29.20 -15.48 -14.86
CA GLU A 98 30.33 -14.84 -15.50
C GLU A 98 31.15 -15.84 -16.33
N ILE A 99 31.44 -17.02 -15.77
CA ILE A 99 32.13 -18.09 -16.48
C ILE A 99 31.31 -18.57 -17.70
N ALA A 100 30.00 -18.74 -17.54
CA ALA A 100 29.14 -19.18 -18.65
C ALA A 100 29.10 -18.12 -19.78
N GLU A 101 29.03 -16.83 -19.45
CA GLU A 101 29.06 -15.74 -20.45
C GLU A 101 30.40 -15.65 -21.19
N GLN A 102 31.51 -15.82 -20.46
CA GLN A 102 32.83 -15.86 -21.08
C GLN A 102 32.98 -17.05 -22.04
N GLU A 103 32.50 -18.23 -21.65
CA GLU A 103 32.54 -19.42 -22.50
C GLU A 103 31.66 -19.26 -23.75
N GLN A 104 30.43 -18.69 -23.59
CA GLN A 104 29.56 -18.38 -24.72
C GLN A 104 30.27 -17.44 -25.72
N SER A 105 30.91 -16.38 -25.21
CA SER A 105 31.64 -15.42 -26.05
C SER A 105 32.72 -16.10 -26.86
N LYS A 106 33.53 -17.00 -26.25
CA LYS A 106 34.56 -17.78 -26.93
C LYS A 106 33.95 -18.70 -27.98
N GLN A 107 32.91 -19.43 -27.65
CA GLN A 107 32.27 -20.39 -28.58
C GLN A 107 31.60 -19.67 -29.75
N THR A 108 31.02 -18.49 -29.52
CA THR A 108 30.49 -17.65 -30.60
C THR A 108 31.60 -17.21 -31.59
N ALA A 109 32.72 -16.73 -31.06
CA ALA A 109 33.86 -16.32 -31.88
C ALA A 109 34.50 -17.50 -32.65
N LEU A 110 34.48 -18.70 -32.09
CA LEU A 110 34.95 -19.92 -32.76
C LEU A 110 33.97 -20.38 -33.83
N TYR A 111 32.67 -20.28 -33.57
CA TYR A 111 31.63 -20.62 -34.56
C TYR A 111 31.71 -19.72 -35.79
N GLU A 112 31.92 -18.42 -35.64
CA GLU A 112 32.13 -17.48 -36.74
C GLU A 112 33.31 -17.81 -37.61
N LYS A 113 34.35 -18.47 -37.03
CA LYS A 113 35.55 -18.94 -37.73
C LYS A 113 35.44 -20.38 -38.24
N GLY A 114 34.28 -21.02 -38.06
CA GLY A 114 34.06 -22.43 -38.47
C GLY A 114 34.73 -23.46 -37.57
N GLY A 115 35.19 -23.07 -36.36
CA GLY A 115 35.91 -23.95 -35.43
C GLY A 115 35.03 -24.83 -34.55
N VAL A 116 33.72 -24.53 -34.44
CA VAL A 116 32.77 -25.30 -33.66
C VAL A 116 31.42 -25.38 -34.37
N THR A 117 30.58 -26.34 -33.98
CA THR A 117 29.24 -26.54 -34.54
C THR A 117 28.25 -25.59 -33.96
N LEU A 118 27.14 -25.33 -34.66
CA LEU A 118 26.00 -24.55 -34.14
C LEU A 118 25.45 -25.17 -32.86
N SER A 119 25.44 -26.49 -32.75
CA SER A 119 24.97 -27.22 -31.57
C SER A 119 25.82 -26.91 -30.33
N GLU A 120 27.15 -26.90 -30.49
CA GLU A 120 28.09 -26.58 -29.40
C GLU A 120 27.91 -25.12 -28.94
N MET A 121 27.82 -24.19 -29.88
CA MET A 121 27.54 -22.78 -29.54
C MET A 121 26.20 -22.64 -28.76
N ARG A 122 25.12 -23.25 -29.26
CA ARG A 122 23.83 -23.21 -28.59
C ARG A 122 23.82 -23.87 -27.22
N ASN A 123 24.59 -24.90 -27.00
CA ASN A 123 24.74 -25.51 -25.67
C ASN A 123 25.34 -24.52 -24.65
N THR A 124 26.24 -23.64 -25.06
CA THR A 124 26.76 -22.59 -24.17
C THR A 124 25.71 -21.50 -23.90
N GLU A 125 24.87 -21.17 -24.87
CA GLU A 125 23.74 -20.27 -24.69
C GLU A 125 22.76 -20.79 -23.61
N VAL A 126 22.41 -22.07 -23.67
CA VAL A 126 21.57 -22.72 -22.64
C VAL A 126 22.23 -22.64 -21.25
N ARG A 127 23.55 -22.81 -21.15
CA ARG A 127 24.30 -22.69 -19.88
C ARG A 127 24.18 -21.26 -19.30
N VAL A 128 24.31 -20.22 -20.13
CA VAL A 128 24.15 -18.83 -19.70
C VAL A 128 22.76 -18.59 -19.21
N ILE A 129 21.73 -19.05 -19.93
CA ILE A 129 20.34 -18.92 -19.52
C ILE A 129 20.09 -19.56 -18.14
N ASN A 130 20.58 -20.80 -17.96
CA ASN A 130 20.41 -21.50 -16.68
C ASN A 130 21.13 -20.78 -15.53
N ALA A 131 22.40 -20.34 -15.75
CA ALA A 131 23.15 -19.61 -14.74
C ALA A 131 22.50 -18.28 -14.36
N ARG A 132 21.87 -17.62 -15.34
CA ARG A 132 21.10 -16.38 -15.10
C ARG A 132 19.86 -16.62 -14.25
N TYR A 133 19.08 -17.66 -14.53
CA TYR A 133 17.96 -18.06 -13.71
C TYR A 133 18.38 -18.45 -12.30
N ASP A 134 19.49 -19.18 -12.16
CA ASP A 134 20.04 -19.55 -10.85
C ASP A 134 20.38 -18.30 -10.01
N LEU A 135 21.01 -17.30 -10.63
CA LEU A 135 21.33 -16.03 -9.97
C LEU A 135 20.06 -15.24 -9.61
N GLU A 136 19.07 -15.20 -10.51
CA GLU A 136 17.79 -14.53 -10.26
C GLU A 136 17.06 -15.16 -9.08
N ASN A 137 16.98 -16.49 -9.04
CA ASN A 137 16.38 -17.23 -7.93
C ASN A 137 17.11 -16.97 -6.61
N ALA A 138 18.44 -16.91 -6.63
CA ALA A 138 19.25 -16.54 -5.47
C ALA A 138 18.91 -15.12 -4.96
N ASN A 139 18.78 -14.15 -5.86
CA ASN A 139 18.39 -12.79 -5.52
C ASN A 139 16.95 -12.72 -4.97
N LEU A 140 16.01 -13.47 -5.54
CA LEU A 140 14.65 -13.56 -5.02
C LEU A 140 14.62 -14.15 -3.61
N SER A 141 15.42 -15.18 -3.36
CA SER A 141 15.56 -15.79 -2.03
C SER A 141 16.10 -14.80 -0.99
N LEU A 142 17.10 -13.98 -1.34
CA LEU A 142 17.59 -12.92 -0.47
C LEU A 142 16.56 -11.81 -0.21
N LYS A 143 15.73 -11.49 -1.19
CA LYS A 143 14.64 -10.50 -1.00
C LYS A 143 13.64 -10.93 0.06
N LYS A 144 13.38 -12.23 0.22
CA LYS A 144 12.46 -12.76 1.23
C LYS A 144 12.92 -12.49 2.68
N MET A 145 14.21 -12.21 2.88
CA MET A 145 14.76 -11.81 4.17
C MET A 145 14.42 -10.37 4.56
N ASN A 146 13.98 -9.57 3.61
CA ASN A 146 13.75 -8.14 3.78
C ASN A 146 12.28 -7.80 3.64
N ILE A 147 11.70 -7.28 4.70
CA ILE A 147 10.35 -6.73 4.71
C ILE A 147 10.44 -5.25 4.33
N ILE A 148 10.05 -4.94 3.11
CA ILE A 148 10.11 -3.60 2.52
C ILE A 148 8.72 -3.05 2.25
N ALA A 149 8.58 -1.72 2.35
CA ALA A 149 7.32 -1.05 2.05
C ALA A 149 6.98 -1.17 0.55
N PRO A 150 5.81 -1.70 0.16
CA PRO A 150 5.41 -1.85 -1.24
C PRO A 150 4.94 -0.52 -1.87
N PHE A 151 4.52 0.43 -1.05
CA PHE A 151 4.06 1.77 -1.46
C PHE A 151 4.36 2.79 -0.35
N ASP A 152 4.16 4.07 -0.66
CA ASP A 152 4.30 5.16 0.32
C ASP A 152 3.09 5.14 1.27
N GLY A 153 3.34 5.15 2.57
CA GLY A 153 2.27 5.06 3.56
C GLY A 153 2.74 5.26 4.99
N VAL A 154 1.91 4.83 5.91
CA VAL A 154 2.16 4.91 7.35
C VAL A 154 2.02 3.53 7.98
N ILE A 155 2.88 3.21 8.93
CA ILE A 155 2.84 1.96 9.68
C ILE A 155 1.64 1.99 10.64
N VAL A 156 0.68 1.09 10.42
CA VAL A 156 -0.55 0.98 11.23
C VAL A 156 -0.57 -0.25 12.13
N SER A 157 0.25 -1.24 11.81
CA SER A 157 0.45 -2.43 12.63
C SER A 157 1.93 -2.78 12.65
N LEU A 158 2.46 -2.99 13.82
CA LEU A 158 3.85 -3.42 14.02
C LEU A 158 3.86 -4.34 15.25
N PRO A 159 3.69 -5.65 15.06
CA PRO A 159 3.76 -6.61 16.14
C PRO A 159 5.09 -6.51 16.88
N HIS A 160 5.04 -6.59 18.21
CA HIS A 160 6.23 -6.51 19.04
C HIS A 160 6.90 -7.89 19.08
N TYR A 161 8.01 -8.03 18.37
CA TYR A 161 8.91 -9.17 18.48
C TYR A 161 10.18 -8.77 19.24
N THR A 162 10.68 -9.69 20.02
CA THR A 162 11.99 -9.48 20.70
C THR A 162 13.08 -9.39 19.65
N THR A 163 13.91 -8.36 19.73
CA THR A 163 15.12 -8.23 18.88
C THR A 163 15.98 -9.48 19.01
N ASP A 164 16.49 -10.00 17.91
CA ASP A 164 17.23 -11.27 17.82
C ASP A 164 16.40 -12.52 18.22
N GLY A 165 15.09 -12.37 18.43
CA GLY A 165 14.18 -13.50 18.55
C GLY A 165 13.91 -14.14 17.19
N ARG A 166 13.76 -15.48 17.15
CA ARG A 166 13.42 -16.20 15.93
C ARG A 166 11.93 -16.04 15.62
N VAL A 167 11.62 -15.59 14.42
CA VAL A 167 10.26 -15.52 13.88
C VAL A 167 10.07 -16.61 12.84
N GLU A 168 8.93 -17.27 12.87
CA GLU A 168 8.57 -18.31 11.90
C GLU A 168 7.98 -17.69 10.63
N GLN A 169 8.05 -18.44 9.54
CA GLN A 169 7.39 -18.09 8.29
C GLN A 169 5.88 -17.91 8.47
N GLY A 170 5.29 -16.93 7.77
CA GLY A 170 3.86 -16.63 7.81
C GLY A 170 3.41 -15.73 8.95
N LYS A 171 4.31 -15.34 9.87
CA LYS A 171 3.95 -14.41 10.96
C LYS A 171 3.77 -12.99 10.44
N PRO A 172 2.79 -12.22 10.98
CA PRO A 172 2.59 -10.83 10.63
C PRO A 172 3.80 -10.00 11.05
N MET A 173 4.28 -9.14 10.15
CA MET A 173 5.49 -8.35 10.37
C MET A 173 5.20 -6.85 10.44
N VAL A 174 4.45 -6.31 9.50
CA VAL A 174 4.11 -4.89 9.47
C VAL A 174 2.85 -4.66 8.63
N GLY A 175 1.95 -3.81 9.13
CA GLY A 175 0.82 -3.29 8.38
C GLY A 175 1.10 -1.87 7.90
N ILE A 176 0.88 -1.59 6.62
CA ILE A 176 1.11 -0.29 6.00
C ILE A 176 -0.18 0.16 5.32
N MET A 177 -0.54 1.43 5.54
CA MET A 177 -1.75 2.03 5.01
C MET A 177 -1.42 3.36 4.32
N ASP A 178 -2.04 3.59 3.15
CA ASP A 178 -1.99 4.86 2.45
C ASP A 178 -3.19 5.73 2.82
N TYR A 179 -2.94 6.84 3.52
CA TYR A 179 -3.96 7.84 3.87
C TYR A 179 -4.14 8.93 2.82
N ALA A 180 -3.35 8.96 1.75
CA ALA A 180 -3.44 9.99 0.73
C ALA A 180 -4.77 9.94 -0.02
N ARG A 181 -5.33 8.73 -0.14
CA ARG A 181 -6.64 8.50 -0.75
C ARG A 181 -7.46 7.57 0.12
N MET A 182 -8.61 8.06 0.50
CA MET A 182 -9.58 7.29 1.28
C MET A 182 -10.89 7.20 0.53
N TYR A 183 -11.61 6.12 0.73
CA TYR A 183 -12.98 5.95 0.26
C TYR A 183 -13.88 5.58 1.44
N MET A 184 -15.17 5.75 1.27
CA MET A 184 -16.15 5.40 2.28
C MET A 184 -17.33 4.71 1.61
N ASP A 185 -17.64 3.52 2.10
CA ASP A 185 -18.85 2.82 1.73
C ASP A 185 -19.99 3.31 2.62
N ILE A 186 -21.05 3.78 1.97
CA ILE A 186 -22.25 4.27 2.65
C ILE A 186 -23.45 3.47 2.19
N ASN A 187 -24.29 3.10 3.15
CA ASN A 187 -25.56 2.46 2.86
C ASN A 187 -26.66 3.52 2.84
N LEU A 188 -27.36 3.63 1.74
CA LEU A 188 -28.43 4.59 1.56
C LEU A 188 -29.77 3.87 1.45
N PRO A 189 -30.86 4.42 2.05
CA PRO A 189 -32.19 3.89 1.87
C PRO A 189 -32.63 3.94 0.40
N GLU A 190 -33.31 2.93 -0.08
CA GLU A 190 -33.81 2.84 -1.47
C GLU A 190 -34.63 4.07 -1.88
N SER A 191 -35.38 4.64 -0.96
CA SER A 191 -36.16 5.87 -1.17
C SER A 191 -35.34 7.12 -1.50
N THR A 192 -34.03 7.08 -1.31
CA THR A 192 -33.13 8.22 -1.59
C THR A 192 -32.38 8.09 -2.90
N ILE A 193 -32.48 6.93 -3.59
CA ILE A 193 -31.68 6.61 -4.78
C ILE A 193 -31.93 7.59 -5.94
N GLU A 194 -33.16 8.08 -6.09
CA GLU A 194 -33.53 9.03 -7.14
C GLU A 194 -32.82 10.40 -7.02
N TYR A 195 -32.35 10.73 -5.82
CA TYR A 195 -31.71 12.02 -5.52
C TYR A 195 -30.18 11.96 -5.61
N ILE A 196 -29.62 10.77 -5.85
CA ILE A 196 -28.17 10.56 -5.85
C ILE A 196 -27.64 10.58 -7.27
N LYS A 197 -26.61 11.37 -7.48
CA LYS A 197 -25.90 11.47 -8.77
C LYS A 197 -24.42 11.31 -8.57
N ALA A 198 -23.74 10.75 -9.58
CA ALA A 198 -22.28 10.69 -9.56
C ALA A 198 -21.67 12.09 -9.48
N ASN A 199 -20.58 12.23 -8.73
CA ASN A 199 -19.86 13.48 -8.48
C ASN A 199 -20.66 14.54 -7.69
N GLN A 200 -21.63 14.13 -6.91
CA GLN A 200 -22.26 15.01 -5.94
C GLN A 200 -21.25 15.39 -4.83
N PRO A 201 -21.21 16.66 -4.39
CA PRO A 201 -20.41 17.03 -3.23
C PRO A 201 -20.97 16.38 -1.96
N VAL A 202 -20.08 15.91 -1.10
CA VAL A 202 -20.39 15.24 0.18
C VAL A 202 -19.99 16.15 1.32
#